data_6947464f9d0781d5b89ccb21e717fc61
#
_entry.id   6947464f9d0781d5b89ccb21e717fc61
#
_cell.length_a   1.000
_cell.length_b   1.000
_cell.length_c   1.000
_cell.angle_alpha   90.00
_cell.angle_beta   90.00
_cell.angle_gamma   90.00
#
_symmetry.space_group_name_H-M   'P 1'
#
loop_
_entity.id
_entity.type
_entity.pdbx_description
1 polymer ?
#
loop_
_entity_poly.entity_id
_entity_poly.type
_entity_poly.pdbx_seq_one_letter_code
_entity_poly.pdbx_strand_id
1 'polypeptide(L)'
;TVSAFANTAGGIIVLGVSERAGFVPVENFETEKVLNQFVSGMGDAGGRGKLANPPKYTIERVELQGVIVLVITIEELDPSSKPCYVIERGAQGGSYKRIDDKDVPLSSTEVLALASYGRATPSDRDAVAGAGADNLDETLVDRTIDRAFSLTPRAMRGAPDKQTKLERLNILDSQGNVTKAGLLVVGTY
;
A
#
# COMPACT_ATOMS: atom_id res chain seq x y z
N THR A 1 -8.30 -4.67 16.14
CA THR A 1 -8.04 -3.21 16.09
C THR A 1 -6.80 -2.89 15.26
N VAL A 2 -5.60 -3.49 15.53
CA VAL A 2 -4.36 -3.16 14.78
C VAL A 2 -4.54 -3.32 13.27
N SER A 3 -5.11 -4.47 12.80
CA SER A 3 -5.40 -4.68 11.39
C SER A 3 -6.32 -3.58 10.80
N ALA A 4 -7.31 -3.13 11.57
CA ALA A 4 -8.23 -2.10 11.12
C ALA A 4 -7.53 -0.75 10.94
N PHE A 5 -6.71 -0.34 11.89
CA PHE A 5 -5.92 0.89 11.80
C PHE A 5 -4.90 0.82 10.64
N ALA A 6 -4.16 -0.29 10.53
CA ALA A 6 -3.19 -0.50 9.47
C ALA A 6 -3.79 -0.40 8.06
N ASN A 7 -4.99 -0.89 7.87
CA ASN A 7 -5.69 -0.89 6.58
C ASN A 7 -6.42 0.43 6.26
N THR A 8 -6.59 1.32 7.25
CA THR A 8 -7.35 2.57 7.07
C THR A 8 -6.41 3.78 7.14
N ALA A 9 -6.39 4.51 8.20
CA ALA A 9 -5.64 5.78 8.34
C ALA A 9 -4.71 5.78 9.57
N GLY A 10 -4.30 4.60 10.04
CA GLY A 10 -3.62 4.49 11.33
C GLY A 10 -4.56 4.75 12.50
N GLY A 11 -4.00 4.94 13.69
CA GLY A 11 -4.77 5.28 14.88
C GLY A 11 -4.00 5.08 16.17
N ILE A 12 -4.67 5.41 17.28
CA ILE A 12 -4.09 5.32 18.62
C ILE A 12 -4.89 4.31 19.45
N ILE A 13 -4.17 3.43 20.13
CA ILE A 13 -4.72 2.48 21.11
C ILE A 13 -4.23 2.89 22.48
N VAL A 14 -5.15 3.11 23.41
CA VAL A 14 -4.83 3.36 24.80
C VAL A 14 -5.17 2.13 25.63
N LEU A 15 -4.19 1.55 26.30
CA LEU A 15 -4.38 0.38 27.16
C LEU A 15 -4.14 0.75 28.62
N GLY A 16 -4.98 0.23 29.51
CA GLY A 16 -4.94 0.53 30.94
C GLY A 16 -5.95 1.58 31.38
N VAL A 17 -6.91 1.94 30.50
CA VAL A 17 -8.00 2.90 30.78
C VAL A 17 -9.34 2.18 30.68
N SER A 18 -10.26 2.52 31.56
CA SER A 18 -11.64 2.04 31.52
C SER A 18 -12.55 3.10 30.89
N GLU A 19 -13.00 2.85 29.64
CA GLU A 19 -13.94 3.72 28.95
C GLU A 19 -15.28 3.81 29.68
N ARG A 20 -15.78 2.67 30.17
CA ARG A 20 -17.06 2.60 30.89
C ARG A 20 -17.09 3.41 32.18
N ALA A 21 -15.93 3.62 32.80
CA ALA A 21 -15.80 4.40 34.02
C ALA A 21 -15.42 5.86 33.76
N GLY A 22 -15.51 6.34 32.50
CA GLY A 22 -15.17 7.72 32.12
C GLY A 22 -13.68 7.93 31.85
N PHE A 23 -13.03 6.98 31.25
CA PHE A 23 -11.59 7.03 30.87
C PHE A 23 -10.64 7.16 32.07
N VAL A 24 -10.98 6.54 33.20
CA VAL A 24 -10.09 6.45 34.34
C VAL A 24 -9.12 5.29 34.21
N PRO A 25 -7.92 5.37 34.81
CA PRO A 25 -6.98 4.26 34.79
C PRO A 25 -7.53 3.04 35.52
N VAL A 26 -7.18 1.86 34.99
CA VAL A 26 -7.54 0.58 35.61
C VAL A 26 -6.61 0.32 36.78
N GLU A 27 -7.17 0.14 37.97
CA GLU A 27 -6.37 -0.25 39.15
C GLU A 27 -5.63 -1.57 38.89
N ASN A 28 -4.36 -1.65 39.32
CA ASN A 28 -3.52 -2.82 39.11
C ASN A 28 -3.27 -3.22 37.65
N PHE A 29 -3.25 -2.26 36.73
CA PHE A 29 -2.92 -2.51 35.34
C PHE A 29 -1.49 -3.07 35.20
N GLU A 30 -1.36 -4.30 34.71
CA GLU A 30 -0.09 -5.00 34.54
C GLU A 30 0.65 -4.52 33.28
N THR A 31 1.14 -3.29 33.28
CA THR A 31 1.74 -2.59 32.12
C THR A 31 2.77 -3.44 31.38
N GLU A 32 3.74 -4.03 32.09
CA GLU A 32 4.81 -4.82 31.45
C GLU A 32 4.29 -6.12 30.83
N LYS A 33 3.34 -6.76 31.43
CA LYS A 33 2.72 -7.99 30.89
C LYS A 33 1.95 -7.68 29.61
N VAL A 34 1.15 -6.62 29.62
CA VAL A 34 0.36 -6.19 28.45
C VAL A 34 1.27 -5.72 27.31
N LEU A 35 2.34 -4.96 27.64
CA LEU A 35 3.36 -4.55 26.70
C LEU A 35 4.00 -5.76 26.00
N ASN A 36 4.45 -6.74 26.79
CA ASN A 36 5.09 -7.95 26.27
C ASN A 36 4.13 -8.77 25.39
N GLN A 37 2.84 -8.85 25.75
CA GLN A 37 1.82 -9.52 24.96
C GLN A 37 1.60 -8.80 23.61
N PHE A 38 1.58 -7.47 23.62
CA PHE A 38 1.43 -6.68 22.39
C PHE A 38 2.63 -6.87 21.47
N VAL A 39 3.85 -6.66 21.95
CA VAL A 39 5.09 -6.81 21.17
C VAL A 39 5.24 -8.23 20.61
N SER A 40 4.94 -9.26 21.42
CA SER A 40 4.92 -10.65 20.97
C SER A 40 3.86 -10.88 19.88
N GLY A 41 2.70 -10.26 20.01
CA GLY A 41 1.63 -10.33 19.01
C GLY A 41 2.00 -9.68 17.69
N MET A 42 2.83 -8.64 17.72
CA MET A 42 3.39 -7.98 16.54
C MET A 42 4.53 -8.79 15.88
N GLY A 43 5.19 -9.68 16.62
CA GLY A 43 6.31 -10.51 16.13
C GLY A 43 7.70 -9.98 16.51
N ASP A 44 7.78 -8.84 17.18
CA ASP A 44 9.05 -8.17 17.47
C ASP A 44 9.82 -8.79 18.66
N ALA A 45 9.20 -9.71 19.39
CA ALA A 45 9.83 -10.47 20.47
C ALA A 45 10.57 -11.76 19.99
N GLY A 46 10.88 -11.86 18.68
CA GLY A 46 11.63 -12.98 18.11
C GLY A 46 10.78 -14.22 17.82
N GLY A 47 9.45 -14.14 17.91
CA GLY A 47 8.50 -15.17 17.58
C GLY A 47 7.67 -14.83 16.33
N ARG A 48 6.85 -15.80 15.88
CA ARG A 48 5.88 -15.54 14.81
C ARG A 48 4.75 -14.66 15.34
N GLY A 49 4.62 -13.45 14.79
CA GLY A 49 3.52 -12.55 15.11
C GLY A 49 2.14 -13.10 14.72
N LYS A 50 1.09 -12.46 15.21
CA LYS A 50 -0.30 -12.81 14.90
C LYS A 50 -0.83 -12.14 13.64
N LEU A 51 -0.09 -11.17 13.11
CA LEU A 51 -0.48 -10.37 11.94
C LEU A 51 0.43 -10.67 10.75
N ALA A 52 -0.17 -10.80 9.58
CA ALA A 52 0.53 -10.70 8.32
C ALA A 52 0.59 -9.22 7.93
N ASN A 53 1.72 -8.79 7.38
CA ASN A 53 2.01 -7.40 7.04
C ASN A 53 1.75 -6.47 8.26
N PRO A 54 2.48 -6.64 9.38
CA PRO A 54 2.28 -5.80 10.55
C PRO A 54 2.69 -4.35 10.24
N PRO A 55 1.91 -3.36 10.71
CA PRO A 55 2.25 -1.94 10.56
C PRO A 55 3.41 -1.55 11.48
N LYS A 56 4.04 -0.42 11.18
CA LYS A 56 4.91 0.26 12.13
C LYS A 56 4.08 0.81 13.29
N TYR A 57 4.70 0.88 14.46
CA TYR A 57 4.06 1.41 15.65
C TYR A 57 5.07 2.04 16.60
N THR A 58 4.58 2.93 17.46
CA THR A 58 5.32 3.46 18.60
C THR A 58 4.56 3.22 19.88
N ILE A 59 5.28 3.07 21.00
CA ILE A 59 4.69 2.85 22.32
C ILE A 59 5.22 3.90 23.28
N GLU A 60 4.30 4.61 23.92
CA GLU A 60 4.61 5.57 24.97
C GLU A 60 4.00 5.11 26.29
N ARG A 61 4.76 5.28 27.39
CA ARG A 61 4.28 5.08 28.75
C ARG A 61 3.86 6.43 29.31
N VAL A 62 2.59 6.55 29.66
CA VAL A 62 2.02 7.79 30.19
C VAL A 62 1.52 7.53 31.61
N GLU A 63 1.94 8.36 32.56
CA GLU A 63 1.40 8.32 33.90
C GLU A 63 0.05 9.07 33.95
N LEU A 64 -0.98 8.35 34.37
CA LEU A 64 -2.33 8.88 34.55
C LEU A 64 -2.81 8.54 35.97
N GLN A 65 -2.95 9.53 36.82
CA GLN A 65 -3.41 9.37 38.21
C GLN A 65 -2.62 8.30 39.00
N GLY A 66 -1.30 8.26 38.80
CA GLY A 66 -0.41 7.30 39.51
C GLY A 66 -0.34 5.89 38.86
N VAL A 67 -1.03 5.66 37.78
CA VAL A 67 -0.98 4.40 37.01
C VAL A 67 -0.30 4.65 35.66
N ILE A 68 0.64 3.78 35.29
CA ILE A 68 1.28 3.82 33.96
C ILE A 68 0.40 3.12 32.95
N VAL A 69 -0.17 3.87 32.00
CA VAL A 69 -0.93 3.38 30.85
C VAL A 69 -0.06 3.35 29.61
N LEU A 70 -0.44 2.54 28.61
CA LEU A 70 0.25 2.46 27.33
C LEU A 70 -0.53 3.20 26.26
N VAL A 71 0.14 4.09 25.55
CA VAL A 71 -0.37 4.76 24.35
C VAL A 71 0.39 4.18 23.16
N ILE A 72 -0.32 3.52 22.27
CA ILE A 72 0.27 2.83 21.12
C ILE A 72 -0.26 3.50 19.85
N THR A 73 0.64 4.13 19.12
CA THR A 73 0.32 4.72 17.81
C THR A 73 0.60 3.70 16.73
N ILE A 74 -0.39 3.39 15.93
CA ILE A 74 -0.31 2.46 14.79
C ILE A 74 -0.30 3.29 13.51
N GLU A 75 0.70 3.07 12.66
CA GLU A 75 0.76 3.71 11.35
C GLU A 75 -0.12 3.00 10.34
N GLU A 76 -0.64 3.75 9.36
CA GLU A 76 -1.26 3.18 8.18
C GLU A 76 -0.20 2.46 7.35
N LEU A 77 -0.53 1.31 6.78
CA LEU A 77 0.33 0.62 5.83
C LEU A 77 0.33 1.33 4.48
N ASP A 78 1.50 1.32 3.84
CA ASP A 78 1.58 1.66 2.44
C ASP A 78 0.62 0.80 1.62
N PRO A 79 -0.04 1.33 0.57
CA PRO A 79 -0.96 0.57 -0.27
C PRO A 79 -0.38 -0.75 -0.78
N SER A 80 0.92 -0.78 -1.11
CA SER A 80 1.62 -1.98 -1.58
C SER A 80 1.79 -3.07 -0.53
N SER A 81 1.64 -2.74 0.75
CA SER A 81 1.77 -3.68 1.89
C SER A 81 0.42 -4.12 2.46
N LYS A 82 -0.69 -3.55 1.97
CA LYS A 82 -2.05 -3.95 2.39
C LYS A 82 -2.49 -5.23 1.69
N PRO A 83 -3.39 -6.03 2.32
CA PRO A 83 -3.97 -5.80 3.64
C PRO A 83 -3.11 -6.35 4.78
N CYS A 84 -3.19 -5.72 5.96
CA CYS A 84 -2.85 -6.32 7.24
C CYS A 84 -3.99 -7.24 7.67
N TYR A 85 -3.67 -8.46 8.08
CA TYR A 85 -4.72 -9.41 8.54
C TYR A 85 -4.24 -10.33 9.64
N VAL A 86 -5.18 -10.89 10.41
CA VAL A 86 -4.91 -11.91 11.42
C VAL A 86 -4.59 -13.23 10.72
N ILE A 87 -3.38 -13.76 10.92
CA ILE A 87 -2.85 -14.93 10.20
C ILE A 87 -3.78 -16.14 10.36
N GLU A 88 -4.24 -16.42 11.57
CA GLU A 88 -5.10 -17.58 11.86
C GLU A 88 -6.44 -17.56 11.11
N ARG A 89 -6.91 -16.37 10.71
CA ARG A 89 -8.18 -16.18 9.99
C ARG A 89 -7.99 -16.04 8.48
N GLY A 90 -6.74 -15.91 8.03
CA GLY A 90 -6.43 -15.62 6.63
C GLY A 90 -6.89 -14.22 6.17
N ALA A 91 -6.49 -13.81 4.99
CA ALA A 91 -6.77 -12.45 4.49
C ALA A 91 -8.28 -12.18 4.37
N GLN A 92 -9.09 -13.14 3.92
CA GLN A 92 -10.53 -12.96 3.71
C GLN A 92 -11.35 -12.82 5.01
N GLY A 93 -10.92 -13.46 6.10
CA GLY A 93 -11.65 -13.41 7.38
C GLY A 93 -10.93 -12.60 8.48
N GLY A 94 -9.67 -12.25 8.25
CA GLY A 94 -8.79 -11.60 9.21
C GLY A 94 -8.46 -10.14 8.92
N SER A 95 -8.93 -9.60 7.80
CA SER A 95 -8.73 -8.20 7.42
C SER A 95 -9.88 -7.32 7.91
N TYR A 96 -9.53 -6.21 8.54
CA TYR A 96 -10.49 -5.26 9.12
C TYR A 96 -10.18 -3.85 8.64
N LYS A 97 -11.21 -3.01 8.59
CA LYS A 97 -11.13 -1.55 8.42
C LYS A 97 -11.72 -0.85 9.63
N ARG A 98 -11.25 0.36 9.91
CA ARG A 98 -11.81 1.22 10.95
C ARG A 98 -12.89 2.12 10.35
N ILE A 99 -14.07 2.06 10.92
CA ILE A 99 -15.18 2.98 10.61
C ILE A 99 -15.62 3.58 11.94
N ASP A 100 -15.31 4.85 12.12
CA ASP A 100 -15.57 5.55 13.38
C ASP A 100 -14.94 4.79 14.57
N ASP A 101 -15.74 4.31 15.51
CA ASP A 101 -15.31 3.56 16.70
C ASP A 101 -15.27 2.04 16.51
N LYS A 102 -15.59 1.53 15.31
CA LYS A 102 -15.77 0.09 15.04
C LYS A 102 -14.73 -0.51 14.12
N ASP A 103 -14.31 -1.71 14.46
CA ASP A 103 -13.52 -2.57 13.59
C ASP A 103 -14.45 -3.45 12.75
N VAL A 104 -14.58 -3.12 11.47
CA VAL A 104 -15.49 -3.80 10.54
C VAL A 104 -14.69 -4.73 9.62
N PRO A 105 -15.10 -6.00 9.44
CA PRO A 105 -14.45 -6.87 8.48
C PRO A 105 -14.48 -6.29 7.07
N LEU A 106 -13.38 -6.42 6.34
CA LEU A 106 -13.34 -6.12 4.91
C LEU A 106 -14.13 -7.17 4.13
N SER A 107 -14.88 -6.74 3.12
CA SER A 107 -15.49 -7.63 2.15
C SER A 107 -14.43 -8.30 1.27
N SER A 108 -14.76 -9.42 0.63
CA SER A 108 -13.86 -10.12 -0.28
C SER A 108 -13.37 -9.23 -1.42
N THR A 109 -14.21 -8.35 -1.92
CA THR A 109 -13.87 -7.39 -2.98
C THR A 109 -12.85 -6.36 -2.48
N GLU A 110 -13.02 -5.82 -1.26
CA GLU A 110 -12.08 -4.87 -0.66
C GLU A 110 -10.73 -5.53 -0.37
N VAL A 111 -10.73 -6.77 0.14
CA VAL A 111 -9.48 -7.55 0.35
C VAL A 111 -8.75 -7.74 -0.98
N LEU A 112 -9.47 -8.12 -2.05
CA LEU A 112 -8.88 -8.29 -3.37
C LEU A 112 -8.33 -6.97 -3.91
N ALA A 113 -9.07 -5.87 -3.78
CA ALA A 113 -8.64 -4.55 -4.18
C ALA A 113 -7.35 -4.13 -3.47
N LEU A 114 -7.30 -4.24 -2.13
CA LEU A 114 -6.09 -3.92 -1.36
C LEU A 114 -4.91 -4.81 -1.75
N ALA A 115 -5.11 -6.12 -1.90
CA ALA A 115 -4.06 -7.05 -2.30
C ALA A 115 -3.56 -6.81 -3.74
N SER A 116 -4.36 -6.21 -4.60
CA SER A 116 -3.94 -5.87 -5.96
C SER A 116 -2.91 -4.73 -6.00
N TYR A 117 -2.94 -3.82 -5.04
CA TYR A 117 -1.91 -2.78 -4.91
C TYR A 117 -0.55 -3.32 -4.47
N GLY A 118 -0.51 -4.45 -3.74
CA GLY A 118 0.73 -5.11 -3.32
C GLY A 118 1.38 -5.97 -4.41
N ARG A 119 0.61 -6.35 -5.42
CA ARG A 119 1.18 -6.91 -6.66
C ARG A 119 1.70 -5.71 -7.43
N ALA A 120 2.94 -5.80 -7.92
CA ALA A 120 3.58 -4.72 -8.68
C ALA A 120 2.52 -3.97 -9.49
N THR A 121 2.28 -2.72 -9.13
CA THR A 121 1.23 -1.91 -9.77
C THR A 121 1.50 -2.00 -11.25
N PRO A 122 0.54 -2.44 -12.08
CA PRO A 122 0.76 -2.48 -13.51
C PRO A 122 1.27 -1.10 -13.91
N SER A 123 2.55 -1.01 -14.23
CA SER A 123 3.13 0.23 -14.68
C SER A 123 2.53 0.56 -16.03
N ASP A 124 2.37 1.84 -16.32
CA ASP A 124 2.08 2.31 -17.68
C ASP A 124 3.15 1.84 -18.68
N ARG A 125 4.34 1.46 -18.18
CA ARG A 125 5.46 0.88 -18.93
C ARG A 125 5.36 -0.62 -19.17
N ASP A 126 4.41 -1.32 -18.52
CA ASP A 126 4.25 -2.76 -18.73
C ASP A 126 3.82 -3.06 -20.17
N ALA A 127 4.45 -4.06 -20.76
CA ALA A 127 4.06 -4.57 -22.07
C ALA A 127 2.61 -5.11 -22.04
N VAL A 128 1.87 -4.85 -23.10
CA VAL A 128 0.53 -5.39 -23.27
C VAL A 128 0.61 -6.68 -24.05
N ALA A 129 0.20 -7.79 -23.44
CA ALA A 129 0.21 -9.09 -24.08
C ALA A 129 -0.66 -9.08 -25.36
N GLY A 130 -0.07 -9.50 -26.49
CA GLY A 130 -0.74 -9.54 -27.77
C GLY A 130 -0.79 -8.21 -28.53
N ALA A 131 -0.27 -7.10 -27.99
CA ALA A 131 -0.12 -5.85 -28.70
C ALA A 131 1.22 -5.80 -29.46
N GLY A 132 1.16 -5.39 -30.71
CA GLY A 132 2.32 -5.22 -31.60
C GLY A 132 2.27 -3.87 -32.34
N ALA A 133 3.22 -3.66 -33.24
CA ALA A 133 3.31 -2.44 -34.04
C ALA A 133 2.01 -2.14 -34.83
N ASP A 134 1.31 -3.19 -35.25
CA ASP A 134 0.03 -3.08 -35.97
C ASP A 134 -1.10 -2.46 -35.15
N ASN A 135 -0.93 -2.39 -33.83
CA ASN A 135 -1.86 -1.74 -32.92
C ASN A 135 -1.54 -0.26 -32.69
N LEU A 136 -0.53 0.29 -33.36
CA LEU A 136 -0.15 1.70 -33.25
C LEU A 136 -0.55 2.47 -34.51
N ASP A 137 -1.13 3.66 -34.32
CA ASP A 137 -1.38 4.59 -35.41
C ASP A 137 -0.06 5.33 -35.77
N GLU A 138 0.43 5.05 -36.98
CA GLU A 138 1.71 5.58 -37.45
C GLU A 138 1.73 7.12 -37.52
N THR A 139 0.60 7.72 -37.88
CA THR A 139 0.45 9.18 -37.97
C THR A 139 0.51 9.79 -36.58
N LEU A 140 -0.14 9.19 -35.58
CA LEU A 140 -0.09 9.64 -34.19
C LEU A 140 1.30 9.44 -33.59
N VAL A 141 1.98 8.33 -33.91
CA VAL A 141 3.35 8.07 -33.51
C VAL A 141 4.28 9.17 -33.99
N ASP A 142 4.27 9.50 -35.28
CA ASP A 142 5.16 10.51 -35.87
C ASP A 142 4.88 11.90 -35.29
N ARG A 143 3.61 12.29 -35.15
CA ARG A 143 3.21 13.55 -34.50
C ARG A 143 3.66 13.61 -33.03
N THR A 144 3.62 12.50 -32.30
CA THR A 144 4.04 12.43 -30.90
C THR A 144 5.56 12.61 -30.78
N ILE A 145 6.33 11.99 -31.68
CA ILE A 145 7.78 12.16 -31.77
C ILE A 145 8.12 13.62 -32.07
N ASP A 146 7.49 14.23 -33.07
CA ASP A 146 7.75 15.62 -33.45
C ASP A 146 7.42 16.61 -32.33
N ARG A 147 6.31 16.37 -31.62
CA ARG A 147 5.92 17.16 -30.45
C ARG A 147 6.92 17.03 -29.31
N ALA A 148 7.40 15.80 -29.05
CA ALA A 148 8.41 15.58 -28.03
C ALA A 148 9.74 16.26 -28.34
N PHE A 149 10.16 16.28 -29.61
CA PHE A 149 11.31 17.04 -30.07
C PHE A 149 11.15 18.56 -29.83
N SER A 150 9.96 19.08 -30.07
CA SER A 150 9.66 20.49 -29.90
C SER A 150 9.63 20.92 -28.43
N LEU A 151 9.04 20.09 -27.55
CA LEU A 151 8.83 20.41 -26.14
C LEU A 151 10.04 20.05 -25.26
N THR A 152 10.70 18.94 -25.55
CA THR A 152 11.81 18.40 -24.75
C THR A 152 12.97 17.93 -25.63
N PRO A 153 13.66 18.84 -26.34
CA PRO A 153 14.74 18.47 -27.27
C PRO A 153 15.87 17.67 -26.60
N ARG A 154 16.12 17.93 -25.31
CA ARG A 154 17.16 17.21 -24.54
C ARG A 154 16.83 15.73 -24.35
N ALA A 155 15.57 15.39 -24.14
CA ALA A 155 15.13 14.00 -23.94
C ALA A 155 15.26 13.17 -25.23
N MET A 156 15.14 13.81 -26.39
CA MET A 156 15.23 13.17 -27.69
C MET A 156 16.64 13.23 -28.31
N ARG A 157 17.56 14.02 -27.74
CA ARG A 157 18.92 14.17 -28.27
C ARG A 157 19.68 12.83 -28.20
N GLY A 158 20.24 12.40 -29.33
CA GLY A 158 21.03 11.16 -29.43
C GLY A 158 20.19 9.89 -29.53
N ALA A 159 18.89 9.97 -29.87
CA ALA A 159 18.12 8.82 -30.30
C ALA A 159 18.33 8.59 -31.80
N PRO A 160 19.09 7.54 -32.21
CA PRO A 160 19.52 7.37 -33.60
C PRO A 160 18.38 6.94 -34.52
N ASP A 161 17.41 6.22 -34.01
CA ASP A 161 16.35 5.58 -34.78
C ASP A 161 14.96 5.75 -34.15
N LYS A 162 13.93 5.33 -34.88
CA LYS A 162 12.53 5.42 -34.46
C LYS A 162 12.26 4.58 -33.21
N GLN A 163 12.84 3.38 -33.11
CA GLN A 163 12.66 2.49 -31.97
C GLN A 163 13.17 3.12 -30.69
N THR A 164 14.41 3.62 -30.67
CA THR A 164 14.97 4.33 -29.50
C THR A 164 14.14 5.53 -29.08
N LYS A 165 13.52 6.26 -30.03
CA LYS A 165 12.60 7.36 -29.72
C LYS A 165 11.33 6.85 -29.05
N LEU A 166 10.75 5.75 -29.52
CA LEU A 166 9.56 5.15 -28.95
C LEU A 166 9.82 4.59 -27.56
N GLU A 167 10.98 3.98 -27.31
CA GLU A 167 11.40 3.53 -25.98
C GLU A 167 11.52 4.71 -24.99
N ARG A 168 12.12 5.83 -25.42
CA ARG A 168 12.24 7.03 -24.58
C ARG A 168 10.88 7.67 -24.24
N LEU A 169 9.92 7.53 -25.12
CA LEU A 169 8.54 7.97 -24.92
C LEU A 169 7.69 6.95 -24.15
N ASN A 170 8.25 5.82 -23.74
CA ASN A 170 7.55 4.69 -23.14
C ASN A 170 6.41 4.14 -24.02
N ILE A 171 6.47 4.30 -25.31
CA ILE A 171 5.55 3.67 -26.27
C ILE A 171 5.92 2.20 -26.45
N LEU A 172 7.23 1.92 -26.47
CA LEU A 172 7.79 0.56 -26.42
C LEU A 172 8.59 0.35 -25.13
N ASP A 173 8.67 -0.89 -24.69
CA ASP A 173 9.62 -1.31 -23.66
C ASP A 173 11.02 -1.55 -24.26
N SER A 174 12.01 -1.90 -23.43
CA SER A 174 13.38 -2.20 -23.85
C SER A 174 13.52 -3.47 -24.72
N GLN A 175 12.46 -4.26 -24.84
CA GLN A 175 12.39 -5.46 -25.68
C GLN A 175 11.62 -5.21 -27.00
N GLY A 176 11.12 -3.98 -27.18
CA GLY A 176 10.36 -3.58 -28.35
C GLY A 176 8.87 -3.93 -28.31
N ASN A 177 8.36 -4.34 -27.14
CA ASN A 177 6.93 -4.61 -26.96
C ASN A 177 6.15 -3.31 -26.70
N VAL A 178 4.92 -3.24 -27.18
CA VAL A 178 4.04 -2.08 -26.95
C VAL A 178 3.60 -2.02 -25.52
N THR A 179 3.78 -0.87 -24.90
CA THR A 179 3.40 -0.62 -23.49
C THR A 179 1.95 -0.16 -23.36
N LYS A 180 1.41 -0.18 -22.15
CA LYS A 180 0.09 0.40 -21.85
C LYS A 180 0.03 1.88 -22.20
N ALA A 181 1.08 2.66 -21.85
CA ALA A 181 1.18 4.06 -22.24
C ALA A 181 1.15 4.22 -23.76
N GLY A 182 1.90 3.39 -24.48
CA GLY A 182 1.93 3.39 -25.94
C GLY A 182 0.55 3.20 -26.54
N LEU A 183 -0.19 2.18 -26.12
CA LEU A 183 -1.56 1.93 -26.61
C LEU A 183 -2.52 3.09 -26.28
N LEU A 184 -2.45 3.65 -25.08
CA LEU A 184 -3.34 4.73 -24.67
C LEU A 184 -3.09 6.03 -25.42
N VAL A 185 -1.84 6.30 -25.85
CA VAL A 185 -1.46 7.58 -26.49
C VAL A 185 -1.52 7.50 -28.00
N VAL A 186 -1.06 6.38 -28.58
CA VAL A 186 -0.91 6.24 -30.06
C VAL A 186 -1.49 4.93 -30.59
N GLY A 187 -2.32 4.22 -29.82
CA GLY A 187 -2.99 3.00 -30.27
C GLY A 187 -4.11 3.27 -31.29
N THR A 188 -4.33 2.31 -32.17
CA THR A 188 -5.52 2.25 -33.05
C THR A 188 -6.72 1.78 -32.24
N TYR A 189 -7.87 2.43 -32.38
CA TYR A 189 -9.15 2.07 -31.75
C TYR A 189 -10.14 1.56 -32.80
#